data_809d7e7268026bf945931333b6dc8fbb
#
_entry.id   809d7e7268026bf945931333b6dc8fbb
#
_cell.length_a   1.000
_cell.length_b   1.000
_cell.length_c   1.000
_cell.angle_alpha   90.00
_cell.angle_beta   90.00
_cell.angle_gamma   90.00
#
_symmetry.space_group_name_H-M   'P 1'
#
loop_
_entity.id
_entity.type
_entity.pdbx_description
1 polymer ?
#
loop_
_entity_poly.entity_id
_entity_poly.type
_entity_poly.pdbx_seq_one_letter_code
_entity_poly.pdbx_strand_id
1 'polypeptide(L)'
;MDEFNKKISFIVTSEDKTSKTEYTLNLKKEHNAYLKNIEIKNFSIVPEFEPKTTEYGVTIYGDNLNLEISTLTFDKESKVTIEGQNGVSAGSVITIKVTNQYVSEPVIYTIKAAEASENNSYTYTGEYKEYIVPYTGVYKFEVWGAGGGTSRINGSVGNYAGKGGYASGDITLKKGEKYYVYVGQKGTDAVVKKDSVATWNGGGLGTWDHSDDEAAGAGGGATDIRLVSGNWDDSKSLASRIMVAGGGGGASWKFTAGNGGGIKGTTGTVAKEGTQTSGYKFGIGQDGYGTANSDGVGGRRPEVTGVEQQ
;
A
#
# COMPACT_ATOMS: atom_id res chain seq x y z
N MET A 1 38.18 29.17 -26.08
CA MET A 1 38.55 27.91 -26.76
C MET A 1 39.43 27.12 -25.83
N ASP A 2 38.85 26.18 -25.10
CA ASP A 2 39.61 25.25 -24.25
C ASP A 2 39.67 23.89 -25.00
N GLU A 3 40.39 23.88 -26.12
CA GLU A 3 40.75 22.63 -26.75
C GLU A 3 41.79 21.93 -25.91
N PHE A 4 41.34 20.97 -25.07
CA PHE A 4 42.27 20.05 -24.44
C PHE A 4 42.86 19.13 -25.52
N ASN A 5 43.91 19.63 -26.24
CA ASN A 5 44.73 18.85 -27.12
C ASN A 5 46.05 18.55 -26.40
N LYS A 6 46.18 17.38 -25.83
CA LYS A 6 47.46 16.92 -25.28
C LYS A 6 48.14 16.00 -26.26
N LYS A 7 49.35 16.37 -26.67
CA LYS A 7 50.20 15.56 -27.51
C LYS A 7 51.24 14.86 -26.64
N ILE A 8 51.29 13.57 -26.71
CA ILE A 8 52.29 12.74 -26.02
C ILE A 8 53.15 12.09 -27.10
N SER A 9 54.46 12.38 -27.11
CA SER A 9 55.39 11.70 -28.00
C SER A 9 56.26 10.73 -27.22
N PHE A 10 56.53 9.58 -27.77
CA PHE A 10 57.45 8.60 -27.26
C PHE A 10 58.26 7.96 -28.38
N ILE A 11 59.50 7.61 -28.06
CA ILE A 11 60.43 7.02 -29.02
C ILE A 11 60.65 5.55 -28.67
N VAL A 12 60.34 4.69 -29.61
CA VAL A 12 60.68 3.26 -29.55
C VAL A 12 62.02 3.05 -30.25
N THR A 13 62.97 2.47 -29.51
CA THR A 13 64.29 2.12 -30.06
C THR A 13 64.38 0.61 -30.25
N SER A 14 64.92 0.15 -31.35
CA SER A 14 65.14 -1.26 -31.60
C SER A 14 66.16 -1.84 -30.56
N GLU A 15 66.13 -3.14 -30.33
CA GLU A 15 66.99 -3.83 -29.38
C GLU A 15 68.47 -3.62 -29.70
N ASP A 16 68.82 -3.63 -30.98
CA ASP A 16 70.18 -3.35 -31.47
C ASP A 16 70.58 -1.87 -31.48
N LYS A 17 69.63 -0.98 -31.06
CA LYS A 17 69.79 0.47 -31.01
C LYS A 17 70.05 1.18 -32.33
N THR A 18 69.85 0.46 -33.47
CA THR A 18 70.15 0.99 -34.79
C THR A 18 69.00 1.82 -35.40
N SER A 19 67.76 1.56 -34.93
CA SER A 19 66.54 2.23 -35.43
C SER A 19 65.79 2.89 -34.28
N LYS A 20 65.25 4.07 -34.56
CA LYS A 20 64.37 4.82 -33.68
C LYS A 20 63.12 5.25 -34.43
N THR A 21 61.97 5.00 -33.85
CA THR A 21 60.68 5.44 -34.38
C THR A 21 59.97 6.28 -33.33
N GLU A 22 59.61 7.51 -33.70
CA GLU A 22 58.80 8.39 -32.86
C GLU A 22 57.32 8.13 -33.14
N TYR A 23 56.59 7.90 -32.06
CA TYR A 23 55.14 7.79 -32.08
C TYR A 23 54.54 9.00 -31.36
N THR A 24 53.42 9.49 -31.88
CA THR A 24 52.67 10.59 -31.29
C THR A 24 51.22 10.16 -31.02
N LEU A 25 50.81 10.28 -29.76
CA LEU A 25 49.42 10.10 -29.32
C LEU A 25 48.80 11.48 -29.16
N ASN A 26 47.75 11.76 -29.92
CA ASN A 26 46.97 12.98 -29.79
C ASN A 26 45.72 12.67 -28.92
N LEU A 27 45.67 13.25 -27.75
CA LEU A 27 44.49 13.18 -26.86
C LEU A 27 43.60 14.38 -27.16
N LYS A 28 42.35 14.12 -27.51
CA LYS A 28 41.30 15.14 -27.65
C LYS A 28 40.26 14.93 -26.58
N LYS A 29 39.81 16.01 -25.95
CA LYS A 29 38.62 15.97 -25.09
C LYS A 29 37.40 15.91 -26.01
N GLU A 30 36.57 14.91 -25.84
CA GLU A 30 35.30 14.82 -26.52
C GLU A 30 34.23 15.52 -25.67
N HIS A 31 33.58 16.52 -26.25
CA HIS A 31 32.47 17.23 -25.67
C HIS A 31 31.16 16.54 -26.04
N ASN A 32 30.24 16.48 -25.13
CA ASN A 32 28.90 15.95 -25.35
C ASN A 32 27.84 16.72 -24.57
N ALA A 33 26.58 16.55 -24.94
CA ALA A 33 25.44 17.14 -24.27
C ALA A 33 24.58 16.08 -23.56
N TYR A 34 25.18 14.95 -23.19
CA TYR A 34 24.45 13.90 -22.49
C TYR A 34 24.42 14.14 -20.98
N LEU A 35 23.30 13.72 -20.36
CA LEU A 35 23.19 13.57 -18.92
C LEU A 35 23.87 12.26 -18.48
N LYS A 36 24.46 12.31 -17.29
CA LYS A 36 24.96 11.16 -16.55
C LYS A 36 23.89 10.56 -15.64
N ASN A 37 22.96 11.39 -15.18
CA ASN A 37 21.84 10.96 -14.33
C ASN A 37 20.68 11.96 -14.41
N ILE A 38 19.47 11.43 -14.21
CA ILE A 38 18.23 12.17 -13.90
C ILE A 38 17.66 11.54 -12.64
N GLU A 39 17.35 12.36 -11.66
CA GLU A 39 16.70 11.95 -10.42
C GLU A 39 15.48 12.82 -10.17
N ILE A 40 14.34 12.21 -9.87
CA ILE A 40 13.12 12.89 -9.44
C ILE A 40 12.86 12.48 -8.00
N LYS A 41 12.86 13.44 -7.10
CA LYS A 41 12.64 13.18 -5.66
C LYS A 41 11.31 12.47 -5.44
N ASN A 42 11.33 11.33 -4.73
CA ASN A 42 10.20 10.47 -4.44
C ASN A 42 9.58 9.71 -5.62
N PHE A 43 10.10 9.86 -6.83
CA PHE A 43 9.61 9.16 -8.02
C PHE A 43 10.74 8.43 -8.75
N SER A 44 10.39 7.39 -9.48
CA SER A 44 11.32 6.66 -10.35
C SER A 44 10.93 6.84 -11.80
N ILE A 45 11.89 7.03 -12.68
CA ILE A 45 11.67 7.04 -14.13
C ILE A 45 11.74 5.63 -14.71
N VAL A 46 10.99 5.38 -15.76
CA VAL A 46 10.95 4.09 -16.47
C VAL A 46 11.14 4.35 -17.97
N PRO A 47 12.06 3.65 -18.63
CA PRO A 47 13.02 2.68 -18.11
C PRO A 47 14.05 3.30 -17.13
N GLU A 48 14.91 2.48 -16.53
CA GLU A 48 16.06 2.97 -15.75
C GLU A 48 16.92 3.89 -16.64
N PHE A 49 17.52 4.92 -16.00
CA PHE A 49 18.21 5.96 -16.76
C PHE A 49 19.40 5.39 -17.53
N GLU A 50 19.42 5.69 -18.84
CA GLU A 50 20.53 5.45 -19.76
C GLU A 50 20.84 6.71 -20.56
N PRO A 51 22.11 7.15 -20.69
CA PRO A 51 22.46 8.47 -21.27
C PRO A 51 21.95 8.70 -22.68
N LYS A 52 21.81 7.66 -23.50
CA LYS A 52 21.36 7.73 -24.89
C LYS A 52 19.86 7.51 -25.06
N THR A 53 19.17 7.10 -24.03
CA THR A 53 17.71 7.00 -24.00
C THR A 53 17.14 8.37 -23.68
N THR A 54 16.25 8.86 -24.51
CA THR A 54 15.71 10.23 -24.42
C THR A 54 14.23 10.29 -24.06
N GLU A 55 13.56 9.14 -23.96
CA GLU A 55 12.15 9.05 -23.59
C GLU A 55 11.97 8.21 -22.35
N TYR A 56 11.29 8.78 -21.35
CA TYR A 56 11.01 8.17 -20.06
C TYR A 56 9.55 8.36 -19.68
N GLY A 57 9.07 7.50 -18.79
CA GLY A 57 7.82 7.66 -18.07
C GLY A 57 8.08 7.93 -16.59
N VAL A 58 7.17 8.61 -15.95
CA VAL A 58 7.07 8.69 -14.48
C VAL A 58 5.64 8.41 -14.07
N THR A 59 5.46 7.53 -13.09
CA THR A 59 4.14 7.28 -12.51
C THR A 59 3.92 8.24 -11.36
N ILE A 60 2.86 9.03 -11.45
CA ILE A 60 2.47 10.03 -10.44
C ILE A 60 1.19 9.62 -9.74
N TYR A 61 1.00 10.12 -8.53
CA TYR A 61 -0.21 9.94 -7.73
C TYR A 61 -0.78 11.32 -7.42
N GLY A 62 -1.96 11.63 -8.01
CA GLY A 62 -2.64 12.93 -7.89
C GLY A 62 -2.24 13.93 -8.96
N ASP A 63 -2.84 15.10 -8.87
CA ASP A 63 -2.76 16.16 -9.87
C ASP A 63 -2.00 17.38 -9.35
N ASN A 64 -1.56 18.23 -10.28
CA ASN A 64 -0.94 19.53 -10.01
C ASN A 64 0.31 19.45 -9.13
N LEU A 65 1.15 18.42 -9.34
CA LEU A 65 2.35 18.16 -8.57
C LEU A 65 3.51 19.08 -9.03
N ASN A 66 4.35 19.49 -8.08
CA ASN A 66 5.63 20.14 -8.37
C ASN A 66 6.75 19.12 -8.15
N LEU A 67 7.41 18.70 -9.23
CA LEU A 67 8.44 17.68 -9.18
C LEU A 67 9.82 18.33 -8.97
N GLU A 68 10.53 17.91 -7.93
CA GLU A 68 11.93 18.28 -7.71
C GLU A 68 12.82 17.36 -8.55
N ILE A 69 13.41 17.90 -9.62
CA ILE A 69 14.25 17.17 -10.56
C ILE A 69 15.69 17.64 -10.44
N SER A 70 16.61 16.73 -10.24
CA SER A 70 18.04 16.95 -10.28
C SER A 70 18.68 16.19 -11.43
N THR A 71 19.71 16.78 -12.02
CA THR A 71 20.42 16.22 -13.17
C THR A 71 21.92 16.32 -12.96
N LEU A 72 22.65 15.36 -13.52
CA LEU A 72 24.10 15.38 -13.58
C LEU A 72 24.55 15.25 -15.04
N THR A 73 25.49 16.06 -15.50
CA THR A 73 26.03 16.02 -16.86
C THR A 73 27.38 15.29 -16.92
N PHE A 74 27.72 14.67 -18.05
CA PHE A 74 29.07 14.16 -18.28
C PHE A 74 30.08 15.29 -18.50
N ASP A 75 29.69 16.31 -19.24
CA ASP A 75 30.54 17.46 -19.49
C ASP A 75 30.08 18.65 -18.63
N LYS A 76 30.98 19.17 -17.81
CA LYS A 76 30.72 20.32 -16.93
C LYS A 76 30.42 21.62 -17.68
N GLU A 77 30.76 21.70 -18.97
CA GLU A 77 30.44 22.84 -19.86
C GLU A 77 28.99 22.76 -20.40
N SER A 78 28.30 21.66 -20.14
CA SER A 78 26.90 21.51 -20.53
C SER A 78 25.98 22.32 -19.61
N LYS A 79 24.95 22.94 -20.21
CA LYS A 79 23.88 23.66 -19.53
C LYS A 79 22.58 22.89 -19.64
N VAL A 80 21.86 22.80 -18.55
CA VAL A 80 20.57 22.09 -18.46
C VAL A 80 19.44 23.09 -18.22
N THR A 81 18.35 22.94 -18.98
CA THR A 81 17.10 23.65 -18.78
C THR A 81 16.00 22.61 -18.58
N ILE A 82 15.15 22.78 -17.57
CA ILE A 82 14.03 21.88 -17.26
C ILE A 82 12.73 22.68 -17.37
N GLU A 83 11.78 22.16 -18.11
CA GLU A 83 10.46 22.76 -18.31
C GLU A 83 9.36 21.73 -18.06
N GLY A 84 8.20 22.18 -17.56
CA GLY A 84 7.04 21.33 -17.34
C GLY A 84 7.04 20.54 -16.01
N GLN A 85 7.99 20.80 -15.09
CA GLN A 85 8.08 20.11 -13.81
C GLN A 85 7.10 20.62 -12.74
N ASN A 86 6.38 21.73 -13.01
CA ASN A 86 5.39 22.31 -12.13
C ASN A 86 3.98 22.10 -12.68
N GLY A 87 3.01 21.83 -11.79
CA GLY A 87 1.63 21.56 -12.19
C GLY A 87 1.45 20.24 -12.93
N VAL A 88 2.26 19.25 -12.62
CA VAL A 88 2.29 17.95 -13.32
C VAL A 88 1.05 17.14 -12.98
N SER A 89 0.30 16.74 -14.01
CA SER A 89 -0.84 15.84 -13.96
C SER A 89 -0.66 14.72 -14.97
N ALA A 90 -1.54 13.73 -14.95
CA ALA A 90 -1.52 12.65 -15.94
C ALA A 90 -1.54 13.20 -17.38
N GLY A 91 -0.62 12.73 -18.21
CA GLY A 91 -0.43 13.21 -19.57
C GLY A 91 0.53 14.40 -19.70
N SER A 92 0.98 15.03 -18.62
CA SER A 92 2.00 16.07 -18.66
C SER A 92 3.32 15.55 -19.20
N VAL A 93 4.04 16.42 -19.91
CA VAL A 93 5.37 16.13 -20.46
C VAL A 93 6.37 17.09 -19.85
N ILE A 94 7.41 16.56 -19.28
CA ILE A 94 8.54 17.30 -18.73
C ILE A 94 9.66 17.20 -19.76
N THR A 95 10.27 18.34 -20.10
CA THR A 95 11.37 18.43 -21.07
C THR A 95 12.64 18.87 -20.38
N ILE A 96 13.72 18.11 -20.55
CA ILE A 96 15.05 18.43 -20.07
C ILE A 96 15.96 18.64 -21.30
N LYS A 97 16.32 19.89 -21.56
CA LYS A 97 17.18 20.26 -22.67
C LYS A 97 18.61 20.46 -22.17
N VAL A 98 19.54 19.75 -22.80
CA VAL A 98 20.98 19.85 -22.53
C VAL A 98 21.68 20.44 -23.71
N THR A 99 22.40 21.53 -23.49
CA THR A 99 23.20 22.21 -24.54
C THR A 99 24.67 22.24 -24.13
N ASN A 100 25.55 22.21 -25.08
CA ASN A 100 27.00 22.39 -24.88
C ASN A 100 27.55 23.26 -26.01
N GLN A 101 28.33 24.28 -25.67
CA GLN A 101 28.83 25.24 -26.67
C GLN A 101 29.75 24.63 -27.74
N TYR A 102 30.26 23.44 -27.52
CA TYR A 102 31.14 22.70 -28.44
C TYR A 102 30.40 21.62 -29.22
N VAL A 103 29.09 21.46 -29.03
CA VAL A 103 28.23 20.48 -29.70
C VAL A 103 27.09 21.22 -30.36
N SER A 104 26.93 21.00 -31.69
CA SER A 104 25.95 21.74 -32.49
C SER A 104 24.50 21.46 -32.11
N GLU A 105 24.18 20.23 -31.72
CA GLU A 105 22.82 19.78 -31.45
C GLU A 105 22.58 19.56 -29.94
N PRO A 106 21.50 20.11 -29.39
CA PRO A 106 21.11 19.83 -28.04
C PRO A 106 20.60 18.39 -27.91
N VAL A 107 20.77 17.79 -26.74
CA VAL A 107 20.07 16.56 -26.39
C VAL A 107 18.83 16.93 -25.58
N ILE A 108 17.68 16.38 -25.98
CA ILE A 108 16.38 16.63 -25.34
C ILE A 108 15.89 15.32 -24.76
N TYR A 109 15.71 15.28 -23.43
CA TYR A 109 15.06 14.19 -22.73
C TYR A 109 13.61 14.58 -22.42
N THR A 110 12.69 13.66 -22.62
CA THR A 110 11.27 13.83 -22.32
C THR A 110 10.83 12.82 -21.27
N ILE A 111 10.06 13.27 -20.28
CA ILE A 111 9.48 12.41 -19.24
C ILE A 111 7.96 12.60 -19.28
N LYS A 112 7.22 11.53 -19.62
CA LYS A 112 5.77 11.55 -19.68
C LYS A 112 5.19 11.10 -18.34
N ALA A 113 4.35 11.93 -17.73
CA ALA A 113 3.65 11.57 -16.51
C ALA A 113 2.42 10.70 -16.82
N ALA A 114 2.29 9.58 -16.15
CA ALA A 114 1.12 8.73 -16.19
C ALA A 114 0.53 8.58 -14.78
N GLU A 115 -0.80 8.53 -14.68
CA GLU A 115 -1.44 8.24 -13.41
C GLU A 115 -1.17 6.78 -13.01
N ALA A 116 -0.98 6.56 -11.70
CA ALA A 116 -0.90 5.21 -11.17
C ALA A 116 -2.24 4.50 -11.36
N SER A 117 -2.22 3.38 -12.05
CA SER A 117 -3.41 2.58 -12.36
C SER A 117 -3.52 1.31 -11.51
N GLU A 118 -2.72 1.14 -10.48
CA GLU A 118 -2.78 -0.05 -9.64
C GLU A 118 -3.92 0.03 -8.64
N ASN A 119 -5.02 -0.65 -8.95
CA ASN A 119 -6.08 -0.98 -8.00
C ASN A 119 -5.85 -2.41 -7.51
N ASN A 120 -5.22 -2.57 -6.34
CA ASN A 120 -5.10 -3.87 -5.70
C ASN A 120 -6.33 -4.13 -4.84
N SER A 121 -7.03 -5.23 -5.12
CA SER A 121 -8.19 -5.68 -4.35
C SER A 121 -7.88 -6.99 -3.66
N TYR A 122 -8.18 -7.07 -2.37
CA TYR A 122 -7.94 -8.24 -1.54
C TYR A 122 -9.27 -8.76 -0.99
N THR A 123 -9.44 -10.08 -1.06
CA THR A 123 -10.60 -10.77 -0.49
C THR A 123 -10.14 -11.73 0.61
N TYR A 124 -11.07 -12.17 1.45
CA TYR A 124 -10.78 -13.14 2.51
C TYR A 124 -10.24 -14.46 1.93
N THR A 125 -9.12 -14.93 2.49
CA THR A 125 -8.46 -16.20 2.11
C THR A 125 -8.08 -17.06 3.31
N GLY A 126 -8.35 -16.62 4.55
CA GLY A 126 -7.92 -17.29 5.77
C GLY A 126 -6.48 -16.98 6.20
N GLU A 127 -5.80 -16.11 5.51
CA GLU A 127 -4.42 -15.67 5.78
C GLU A 127 -4.22 -14.21 5.34
N TYR A 128 -3.19 -13.56 5.86
CA TYR A 128 -2.82 -12.22 5.40
C TYR A 128 -2.15 -12.28 4.02
N LYS A 129 -2.15 -11.14 3.33
CA LYS A 129 -1.38 -10.94 2.10
C LYS A 129 -0.33 -9.86 2.31
N GLU A 130 0.89 -10.13 1.84
CA GLU A 130 1.96 -9.12 1.79
C GLU A 130 1.74 -8.21 0.59
N TYR A 131 1.81 -6.90 0.83
CA TYR A 131 1.87 -5.88 -0.20
C TYR A 131 3.23 -5.19 -0.14
N ILE A 132 3.98 -5.24 -1.23
CA ILE A 132 5.26 -4.54 -1.38
C ILE A 132 5.00 -3.29 -2.23
N VAL A 133 5.33 -2.13 -1.69
CA VAL A 133 5.11 -0.84 -2.34
C VAL A 133 5.95 -0.74 -3.62
N PRO A 134 5.33 -0.66 -4.81
CA PRO A 134 6.06 -0.66 -6.07
C PRO A 134 6.74 0.68 -6.37
N TYR A 135 6.16 1.80 -5.90
CA TYR A 135 6.64 3.16 -6.16
C TYR A 135 6.47 4.03 -4.93
N THR A 136 7.35 5.00 -4.73
CA THR A 136 7.17 6.03 -3.70
C THR A 136 6.06 7.00 -4.13
N GLY A 137 5.10 7.25 -3.26
CA GLY A 137 3.98 8.15 -3.58
C GLY A 137 2.89 8.12 -2.53
N VAL A 138 1.78 8.81 -2.81
CA VAL A 138 0.59 8.80 -1.97
C VAL A 138 -0.32 7.65 -2.41
N TYR A 139 -0.72 6.82 -1.46
CA TYR A 139 -1.60 5.67 -1.66
C TYR A 139 -2.89 5.89 -0.89
N LYS A 140 -4.01 5.64 -1.53
CA LYS A 140 -5.30 5.58 -0.86
C LYS A 140 -5.57 4.16 -0.42
N PHE A 141 -5.78 3.98 0.86
CA PHE A 141 -6.27 2.73 1.43
C PHE A 141 -7.76 2.82 1.73
N GLU A 142 -8.49 1.75 1.39
CA GLU A 142 -9.89 1.58 1.70
C GLU A 142 -10.10 0.17 2.24
N VAL A 143 -10.67 0.05 3.43
CA VAL A 143 -10.90 -1.23 4.08
C VAL A 143 -12.36 -1.36 4.53
N TRP A 144 -12.93 -2.54 4.33
CA TRP A 144 -14.29 -2.90 4.76
C TRP A 144 -14.21 -4.10 5.70
N GLY A 145 -14.71 -3.95 6.91
CA GLY A 145 -14.87 -5.06 7.84
C GLY A 145 -15.92 -6.04 7.33
N ALA A 146 -15.83 -7.29 7.75
CA ALA A 146 -16.78 -8.31 7.36
C ALA A 146 -18.11 -8.16 8.10
N GLY A 147 -19.22 -8.47 7.44
CA GLY A 147 -20.54 -8.57 8.10
C GLY A 147 -20.61 -9.80 9.01
N GLY A 148 -21.48 -9.76 10.02
CA GLY A 148 -21.79 -10.92 10.86
C GLY A 148 -22.67 -11.96 10.14
N GLY A 149 -22.95 -13.05 10.84
CA GLY A 149 -23.86 -14.12 10.41
C GLY A 149 -25.30 -13.88 10.86
N THR A 150 -26.28 -14.40 10.11
CA THR A 150 -27.71 -14.35 10.42
C THR A 150 -28.07 -15.33 11.53
N SER A 151 -29.15 -15.04 12.27
CA SER A 151 -29.72 -15.97 13.25
C SER A 151 -30.69 -16.97 12.61
N ARG A 152 -31.07 -18.02 13.36
CA ARG A 152 -32.14 -18.97 13.03
C ARG A 152 -33.20 -18.95 14.11
N ILE A 153 -34.45 -19.01 13.68
CA ILE A 153 -35.65 -19.08 14.53
C ILE A 153 -36.59 -20.08 13.89
N ASN A 154 -36.91 -21.13 14.61
CA ASN A 154 -37.81 -22.20 14.15
C ASN A 154 -37.41 -22.74 12.77
N GLY A 155 -36.11 -22.95 12.55
CA GLY A 155 -35.54 -23.42 11.28
C GLY A 155 -35.47 -22.39 10.15
N SER A 156 -36.07 -21.22 10.30
CA SER A 156 -36.04 -20.12 9.33
C SER A 156 -34.94 -19.08 9.67
N VAL A 157 -34.58 -18.27 8.68
CA VAL A 157 -33.73 -17.11 8.92
C VAL A 157 -34.48 -16.14 9.83
N GLY A 158 -33.86 -15.79 10.95
CA GLY A 158 -34.35 -14.81 11.91
C GLY A 158 -33.92 -13.40 11.55
N ASN A 159 -33.15 -12.76 12.43
CA ASN A 159 -32.66 -11.42 12.20
C ASN A 159 -31.41 -11.36 11.31
N TYR A 160 -31.20 -10.21 10.68
CA TYR A 160 -30.01 -9.92 9.90
C TYR A 160 -28.87 -9.45 10.80
N ALA A 161 -27.67 -9.83 10.43
CA ALA A 161 -26.45 -9.46 11.11
C ALA A 161 -26.07 -7.99 10.90
N GLY A 162 -25.18 -7.50 11.74
CA GLY A 162 -24.55 -6.21 11.55
C GLY A 162 -23.63 -6.20 10.32
N LYS A 163 -23.59 -5.07 9.64
CA LYS A 163 -22.67 -4.81 8.54
C LYS A 163 -21.26 -4.52 9.09
N GLY A 164 -20.25 -4.85 8.31
CA GLY A 164 -18.88 -4.39 8.58
C GLY A 164 -18.75 -2.88 8.47
N GLY A 165 -17.75 -2.33 9.16
CA GLY A 165 -17.38 -0.93 9.06
C GLY A 165 -16.59 -0.62 7.81
N TYR A 166 -16.32 0.66 7.60
CA TYR A 166 -15.48 1.18 6.54
C TYR A 166 -14.49 2.19 7.11
N ALA A 167 -13.24 2.13 6.63
CA ALA A 167 -12.23 3.15 6.89
C ALA A 167 -11.45 3.42 5.60
N SER A 168 -11.05 4.67 5.40
CA SER A 168 -10.20 5.06 4.29
C SER A 168 -9.25 6.18 4.71
N GLY A 169 -8.15 6.30 4.00
CA GLY A 169 -7.18 7.36 4.21
C GLY A 169 -6.06 7.30 3.20
N ASP A 170 -5.37 8.43 3.06
CA ASP A 170 -4.22 8.58 2.20
C ASP A 170 -2.94 8.54 3.05
N ILE A 171 -1.93 7.83 2.56
CA ILE A 171 -0.64 7.69 3.22
C ILE A 171 0.49 7.75 2.20
N THR A 172 1.56 8.47 2.51
CA THR A 172 2.77 8.47 1.69
C THR A 172 3.60 7.24 2.01
N LEU A 173 3.81 6.40 1.00
CA LEU A 173 4.60 5.17 1.10
C LEU A 173 5.87 5.29 0.28
N LYS A 174 6.92 4.56 0.69
CA LYS A 174 8.19 4.49 -0.04
C LYS A 174 8.30 3.15 -0.76
N LYS A 175 8.87 3.17 -1.97
CA LYS A 175 9.17 1.96 -2.74
C LYS A 175 9.90 0.92 -1.88
N GLY A 176 9.41 -0.32 -1.92
CA GLY A 176 10.00 -1.46 -1.20
C GLY A 176 9.50 -1.64 0.23
N GLU A 177 8.74 -0.69 0.80
CA GLU A 177 8.08 -0.89 2.09
C GLU A 177 7.07 -2.03 2.00
N LYS A 178 6.89 -2.74 3.11
CA LYS A 178 6.01 -3.90 3.22
C LYS A 178 4.85 -3.62 4.15
N TYR A 179 3.67 -3.98 3.69
CA TYR A 179 2.43 -3.91 4.45
C TYR A 179 1.73 -5.26 4.41
N TYR A 180 0.98 -5.57 5.46
CA TYR A 180 0.28 -6.84 5.60
C TYR A 180 -1.21 -6.60 5.70
N VAL A 181 -1.95 -7.11 4.71
CA VAL A 181 -3.40 -6.92 4.58
C VAL A 181 -4.12 -8.12 5.17
N TYR A 182 -4.92 -7.88 6.19
CA TYR A 182 -5.74 -8.87 6.88
C TYR A 182 -7.20 -8.61 6.55
N VAL A 183 -7.81 -9.45 5.71
CA VAL A 183 -9.22 -9.31 5.33
C VAL A 183 -10.09 -10.17 6.23
N GLY A 184 -11.04 -9.56 6.93
CA GLY A 184 -11.92 -10.22 7.87
C GLY A 184 -12.80 -11.30 7.22
N GLN A 185 -13.02 -12.39 7.92
CA GLN A 185 -13.97 -13.42 7.53
C GLN A 185 -15.40 -12.98 7.85
N LYS A 186 -16.31 -13.18 6.90
CA LYS A 186 -17.77 -13.01 7.18
C LYS A 186 -18.20 -13.93 8.30
N GLY A 187 -19.02 -13.44 9.23
CA GLY A 187 -19.63 -14.23 10.28
C GLY A 187 -20.41 -15.41 9.69
N THR A 188 -20.25 -16.58 10.27
CA THR A 188 -21.01 -17.77 9.87
C THR A 188 -22.48 -17.62 10.26
N ASP A 189 -23.37 -17.95 9.34
CA ASP A 189 -24.79 -17.96 9.61
C ASP A 189 -25.13 -19.10 10.61
N ALA A 190 -26.08 -18.85 11.46
CA ALA A 190 -26.53 -19.82 12.45
C ALA A 190 -27.05 -21.12 11.83
N VAL A 191 -26.75 -22.23 12.49
CA VAL A 191 -27.28 -23.55 12.19
C VAL A 191 -28.10 -24.02 13.40
N VAL A 192 -29.30 -24.53 13.15
CA VAL A 192 -30.19 -25.06 14.21
C VAL A 192 -29.46 -26.08 15.07
N LYS A 193 -29.61 -25.95 16.40
CA LYS A 193 -29.01 -26.82 17.40
C LYS A 193 -27.49 -26.95 17.34
N LYS A 194 -26.82 -25.88 16.90
CA LYS A 194 -25.37 -25.86 16.81
C LYS A 194 -24.82 -24.45 17.04
N ASP A 195 -23.77 -24.34 17.84
CA ASP A 195 -22.98 -23.11 17.93
C ASP A 195 -22.30 -22.79 16.62
N SER A 196 -22.25 -21.53 16.26
CA SER A 196 -21.44 -21.06 15.14
C SER A 196 -19.94 -21.01 15.56
N VAL A 197 -19.04 -20.85 14.60
CA VAL A 197 -17.60 -20.81 14.86
C VAL A 197 -17.11 -19.37 14.85
N ALA A 198 -16.20 -19.03 15.74
CA ALA A 198 -15.50 -17.76 15.72
C ALA A 198 -14.80 -17.54 14.36
N THR A 199 -14.76 -16.31 13.89
CA THR A 199 -14.27 -16.00 12.54
C THR A 199 -12.88 -15.39 12.58
N TRP A 200 -12.15 -15.63 11.50
CA TRP A 200 -10.79 -15.14 11.32
C TRP A 200 -10.73 -13.61 11.40
N ASN A 201 -9.69 -13.10 12.03
CA ASN A 201 -9.46 -11.71 12.38
C ASN A 201 -10.51 -11.13 13.35
N GLY A 202 -10.92 -11.96 14.31
CA GLY A 202 -11.47 -11.53 15.58
C GLY A 202 -13.00 -11.50 15.72
N GLY A 203 -13.77 -12.10 14.83
CA GLY A 203 -15.22 -12.23 15.06
C GLY A 203 -15.53 -13.36 16.06
N GLY A 204 -16.29 -13.05 17.11
CA GLY A 204 -16.70 -14.02 18.12
C GLY A 204 -17.75 -15.02 17.60
N LEU A 205 -17.80 -16.22 18.19
CA LEU A 205 -18.83 -17.22 17.89
C LEU A 205 -20.22 -16.78 18.38
N GLY A 206 -21.27 -17.30 17.76
CA GLY A 206 -22.63 -17.25 18.27
C GLY A 206 -23.05 -18.61 18.81
N THR A 207 -23.96 -18.63 19.75
CA THR A 207 -24.42 -19.87 20.39
C THR A 207 -25.88 -20.18 20.07
N TRP A 208 -26.27 -21.44 20.16
CA TRP A 208 -27.68 -21.79 20.23
C TRP A 208 -28.13 -21.83 21.67
N ASP A 209 -29.43 -21.78 21.92
CA ASP A 209 -29.95 -21.66 23.29
C ASP A 209 -30.02 -22.97 24.09
N HIS A 210 -29.69 -24.10 23.48
CA HIS A 210 -29.71 -25.45 24.02
C HIS A 210 -31.09 -26.02 24.39
N SER A 211 -32.18 -25.28 24.12
CA SER A 211 -33.52 -25.69 24.44
C SER A 211 -34.45 -25.88 23.24
N ASP A 212 -34.28 -25.09 22.19
CA ASP A 212 -35.14 -25.12 21.00
C ASP A 212 -34.37 -24.96 19.67
N ASP A 213 -35.00 -24.42 18.67
CA ASP A 213 -34.42 -24.25 17.34
C ASP A 213 -33.78 -22.86 17.11
N GLU A 214 -33.59 -22.07 18.16
CA GLU A 214 -33.00 -20.75 18.10
C GLU A 214 -31.48 -20.81 18.16
N ALA A 215 -30.83 -20.15 17.21
CA ALA A 215 -29.39 -20.09 17.14
C ALA A 215 -28.91 -18.72 16.64
N ALA A 216 -27.77 -18.29 17.12
CA ALA A 216 -27.14 -17.04 16.78
C ALA A 216 -26.02 -17.22 15.74
N GLY A 217 -25.89 -16.24 14.87
CA GLY A 217 -24.75 -16.15 13.95
C GLY A 217 -23.49 -15.65 14.61
N ALA A 218 -22.32 -15.94 14.01
CA ALA A 218 -21.04 -15.44 14.46
C ALA A 218 -20.85 -13.95 14.11
N GLY A 219 -19.99 -13.26 14.84
CA GLY A 219 -19.49 -11.95 14.46
C GLY A 219 -18.59 -12.02 13.22
N GLY A 220 -18.57 -10.96 12.41
CA GLY A 220 -17.62 -10.80 11.33
C GLY A 220 -16.23 -10.35 11.82
N GLY A 221 -15.18 -10.75 11.14
CA GLY A 221 -13.82 -10.30 11.41
C GLY A 221 -13.54 -8.86 10.95
N ALA A 222 -12.58 -8.21 11.57
CA ALA A 222 -12.09 -6.91 11.12
C ALA A 222 -11.26 -7.06 9.83
N THR A 223 -11.20 -5.99 9.04
CA THR A 223 -10.20 -5.86 7.97
C THR A 223 -9.22 -4.79 8.37
N ASP A 224 -7.92 -5.09 8.31
CA ASP A 224 -6.90 -4.15 8.75
C ASP A 224 -5.60 -4.27 7.95
N ILE A 225 -4.79 -3.20 8.04
CA ILE A 225 -3.48 -3.10 7.43
C ILE A 225 -2.45 -2.95 8.54
N ARG A 226 -1.39 -3.76 8.50
CA ARG A 226 -0.37 -3.86 9.55
C ARG A 226 1.03 -3.66 9.00
N LEU A 227 1.93 -3.21 9.88
CA LEU A 227 3.37 -3.07 9.60
C LEU A 227 4.16 -4.35 9.94
N VAL A 228 3.61 -5.21 10.77
CA VAL A 228 4.26 -6.47 11.22
C VAL A 228 3.37 -7.65 10.87
N SER A 229 3.93 -8.66 10.22
CA SER A 229 3.25 -9.93 9.94
C SER A 229 3.12 -10.80 11.21
N GLY A 230 2.25 -11.80 11.14
CA GLY A 230 2.02 -12.76 12.22
C GLY A 230 0.67 -13.44 12.08
N ASN A 231 0.33 -14.34 12.98
CA ASN A 231 -1.03 -14.83 13.08
C ASN A 231 -1.98 -13.65 13.32
N TRP A 232 -3.23 -13.78 12.91
CA TRP A 232 -4.18 -12.67 13.02
C TRP A 232 -4.37 -12.18 14.48
N ASP A 233 -4.17 -13.03 15.46
CA ASP A 233 -4.27 -12.78 16.91
C ASP A 233 -2.91 -12.50 17.59
N ASP A 234 -1.81 -12.46 16.83
CA ASP A 234 -0.49 -12.10 17.37
C ASP A 234 -0.50 -10.66 17.90
N SER A 235 -0.11 -10.48 19.14
CA SER A 235 -0.19 -9.19 19.82
C SER A 235 0.70 -8.12 19.22
N LYS A 236 1.88 -8.47 18.71
CA LYS A 236 2.81 -7.51 18.07
C LYS A 236 2.27 -7.10 16.69
N SER A 237 1.75 -8.05 15.93
CA SER A 237 1.11 -7.79 14.65
C SER A 237 -0.14 -6.91 14.84
N LEU A 238 -1.01 -7.22 15.81
CA LEU A 238 -2.17 -6.41 16.16
C LEU A 238 -1.80 -4.97 16.56
N ALA A 239 -0.74 -4.80 17.36
CA ALA A 239 -0.26 -3.49 17.79
C ALA A 239 0.34 -2.65 16.63
N SER A 240 0.66 -3.28 15.50
CA SER A 240 1.21 -2.60 14.30
C SER A 240 0.15 -2.15 13.29
N ARG A 241 -1.13 -2.19 13.63
CA ARG A 241 -2.24 -1.75 12.78
C ARG A 241 -2.16 -0.26 12.49
N ILE A 242 -2.24 0.09 11.21
CA ILE A 242 -2.28 1.50 10.77
C ILE A 242 -3.66 1.92 10.26
N MET A 243 -4.49 0.95 9.86
CA MET A 243 -5.87 1.19 9.44
C MET A 243 -6.73 -0.02 9.80
N VAL A 244 -7.93 0.21 10.32
CA VAL A 244 -8.85 -0.86 10.73
C VAL A 244 -10.29 -0.50 10.41
N ALA A 245 -11.02 -1.44 9.82
CA ALA A 245 -12.47 -1.43 9.75
C ALA A 245 -13.03 -2.60 10.56
N GLY A 246 -13.81 -2.29 11.58
CA GLY A 246 -14.38 -3.30 12.47
C GLY A 246 -15.40 -4.21 11.78
N GLY A 247 -15.46 -5.49 12.17
CA GLY A 247 -16.50 -6.42 11.71
C GLY A 247 -17.88 -6.09 12.30
N GLY A 248 -18.93 -6.56 11.66
CA GLY A 248 -20.31 -6.49 12.18
C GLY A 248 -20.60 -7.58 13.20
N GLY A 249 -21.49 -7.33 14.15
CA GLY A 249 -21.96 -8.33 15.11
C GLY A 249 -22.81 -9.42 14.47
N GLY A 250 -22.78 -10.64 15.01
CA GLY A 250 -23.70 -11.72 14.65
C GLY A 250 -25.12 -11.44 15.14
N ALA A 251 -26.10 -11.85 14.36
CA ALA A 251 -27.50 -11.74 14.76
C ALA A 251 -27.90 -12.78 15.80
N SER A 252 -28.83 -12.43 16.64
CA SER A 252 -29.49 -13.35 17.55
C SER A 252 -31.02 -13.20 17.42
N TRP A 253 -31.75 -14.08 18.05
CA TRP A 253 -33.20 -14.25 17.88
C TRP A 253 -33.99 -12.93 17.72
N LYS A 254 -34.22 -12.18 18.78
CA LYS A 254 -34.98 -10.91 18.76
C LYS A 254 -34.09 -9.65 18.69
N PHE A 255 -32.78 -9.83 18.68
CA PHE A 255 -31.86 -8.73 18.91
C PHE A 255 -31.17 -8.29 17.63
N THR A 256 -31.16 -6.98 17.40
CA THR A 256 -30.39 -6.39 16.30
C THR A 256 -28.91 -6.41 16.62
N ALA A 257 -28.11 -6.81 15.64
CA ALA A 257 -26.67 -6.77 15.73
C ALA A 257 -26.14 -5.35 15.47
N GLY A 258 -25.07 -4.98 16.16
CA GLY A 258 -24.37 -3.72 15.89
C GLY A 258 -23.54 -3.79 14.63
N ASN A 259 -23.48 -2.69 13.87
CA ASN A 259 -22.56 -2.57 12.74
C ASN A 259 -21.15 -2.27 13.20
N GLY A 260 -20.16 -2.75 12.47
CA GLY A 260 -18.79 -2.33 12.61
C GLY A 260 -18.62 -0.85 12.26
N GLY A 261 -17.50 -0.26 12.64
CA GLY A 261 -17.15 1.10 12.30
C GLY A 261 -15.63 1.24 12.07
N GLY A 262 -15.22 2.34 11.47
CA GLY A 262 -13.83 2.75 11.47
C GLY A 262 -13.48 3.45 12.79
N ILE A 263 -14.12 4.57 13.10
CA ILE A 263 -13.92 5.31 14.38
C ILE A 263 -14.82 4.75 15.48
N LYS A 264 -16.08 4.49 15.18
CA LYS A 264 -17.07 4.02 16.13
C LYS A 264 -18.09 3.11 15.43
N GLY A 265 -18.40 1.97 16.03
CA GLY A 265 -19.48 1.12 15.55
C GLY A 265 -20.85 1.60 16.03
N THR A 266 -21.90 0.87 15.67
CA THR A 266 -23.26 1.11 16.22
C THR A 266 -23.59 0.10 17.31
N THR A 267 -24.32 0.55 18.31
CA THR A 267 -24.86 -0.31 19.36
C THR A 267 -25.89 -1.29 18.77
N GLY A 268 -25.78 -2.56 19.13
CA GLY A 268 -26.88 -3.53 18.95
C GLY A 268 -27.79 -3.51 20.17
N THR A 269 -28.87 -4.30 20.15
CA THR A 269 -29.83 -4.35 21.26
C THR A 269 -29.20 -4.76 22.59
N VAL A 270 -28.25 -5.70 22.56
CA VAL A 270 -27.56 -6.26 23.76
C VAL A 270 -26.06 -6.07 23.76
N ALA A 271 -25.50 -5.48 22.72
CA ALA A 271 -24.07 -5.30 22.57
C ALA A 271 -23.71 -3.82 22.46
N LYS A 272 -22.75 -3.37 23.26
CA LYS A 272 -22.19 -2.03 23.13
C LYS A 272 -21.30 -1.93 21.89
N GLU A 273 -21.25 -0.74 21.33
CA GLU A 273 -20.33 -0.43 20.25
C GLU A 273 -18.87 -0.45 20.71
N GLY A 274 -17.95 -0.86 19.87
CA GLY A 274 -16.52 -0.61 20.01
C GLY A 274 -16.15 0.79 19.51
N THR A 275 -15.17 1.40 20.13
CA THR A 275 -14.56 2.67 19.71
C THR A 275 -13.08 2.46 19.44
N GLN A 276 -12.34 3.51 19.09
CA GLN A 276 -10.89 3.43 18.92
C GLN A 276 -10.13 3.13 20.23
N THR A 277 -10.76 3.40 21.38
CA THR A 277 -10.11 3.30 22.70
C THR A 277 -10.80 2.33 23.65
N SER A 278 -11.93 1.74 23.25
CA SER A 278 -12.70 0.85 24.12
C SER A 278 -13.39 -0.27 23.35
N GLY A 279 -13.51 -1.44 23.96
CA GLY A 279 -14.17 -2.62 23.44
C GLY A 279 -14.08 -3.79 24.42
N TYR A 280 -14.22 -5.04 23.95
CA TYR A 280 -14.16 -6.22 24.80
C TYR A 280 -12.73 -6.66 25.08
N LYS A 281 -11.96 -6.94 24.04
CA LYS A 281 -10.56 -7.35 24.11
C LYS A 281 -9.83 -6.89 22.85
N PHE A 282 -8.56 -6.55 22.98
CA PHE A 282 -7.76 -6.09 21.85
C PHE A 282 -7.74 -7.11 20.71
N GLY A 283 -8.30 -6.72 19.56
CA GLY A 283 -8.33 -7.52 18.35
C GLY A 283 -9.32 -8.70 18.35
N ILE A 284 -10.05 -8.96 19.42
CA ILE A 284 -10.95 -10.12 19.56
C ILE A 284 -12.34 -9.66 19.96
N GLY A 285 -13.37 -10.12 19.24
CA GLY A 285 -14.77 -9.95 19.63
C GLY A 285 -15.18 -10.89 20.74
N GLN A 286 -16.17 -10.47 21.51
CA GLN A 286 -16.75 -11.32 22.55
C GLN A 286 -17.57 -12.45 21.92
N ASP A 287 -17.39 -13.66 22.41
CA ASP A 287 -18.25 -14.81 22.09
C ASP A 287 -19.66 -14.61 22.62
N GLY A 288 -20.64 -15.18 21.93
CA GLY A 288 -21.98 -15.35 22.46
C GLY A 288 -21.97 -16.36 23.62
N TYR A 289 -23.01 -16.33 24.41
CA TYR A 289 -23.25 -17.35 25.41
C TYR A 289 -24.72 -17.80 25.32
N GLY A 290 -24.93 -19.08 25.47
CA GLY A 290 -26.26 -19.67 25.53
C GLY A 290 -26.37 -20.53 26.79
N THR A 291 -27.51 -20.49 27.45
CA THR A 291 -27.87 -21.41 28.55
C THR A 291 -29.24 -21.97 28.22
N ALA A 292 -29.62 -23.11 28.79
CA ALA A 292 -31.00 -23.61 28.72
C ALA A 292 -31.96 -22.47 29.10
N ASN A 293 -32.95 -22.19 28.27
CA ASN A 293 -33.91 -21.09 28.40
C ASN A 293 -33.35 -19.66 28.15
N SER A 294 -32.22 -19.50 27.54
CA SER A 294 -31.74 -18.18 27.06
C SER A 294 -31.75 -18.13 25.56
N ASP A 295 -32.23 -17.03 25.00
CA ASP A 295 -32.10 -16.76 23.58
C ASP A 295 -30.60 -16.81 23.18
N GLY A 296 -30.24 -17.51 22.13
CA GLY A 296 -28.85 -17.55 21.62
C GLY A 296 -28.32 -16.15 21.36
N VAL A 297 -27.13 -15.85 21.85
CA VAL A 297 -26.49 -14.53 21.70
C VAL A 297 -25.48 -14.56 20.54
N GLY A 298 -25.64 -13.64 19.61
CA GLY A 298 -24.74 -13.50 18.48
C GLY A 298 -23.31 -13.14 18.93
N GLY A 299 -22.33 -13.68 18.22
CA GLY A 299 -20.92 -13.31 18.38
C GLY A 299 -20.74 -11.82 18.23
N ARG A 300 -20.03 -11.21 19.15
CA ARG A 300 -19.76 -9.77 19.12
C ARG A 300 -18.52 -9.47 18.28
N ARG A 301 -18.43 -8.26 17.82
CA ARG A 301 -17.35 -7.79 16.94
C ARG A 301 -16.00 -7.68 17.66
N PRO A 302 -14.89 -7.74 16.88
CA PRO A 302 -13.58 -7.41 17.42
C PRO A 302 -13.51 -5.95 17.83
N GLU A 303 -12.80 -5.71 18.90
CA GLU A 303 -12.45 -4.39 19.34
C GLU A 303 -11.47 -3.74 18.35
N VAL A 304 -11.75 -2.51 17.99
CA VAL A 304 -10.76 -1.62 17.38
C VAL A 304 -10.23 -0.72 18.48
N THR A 305 -9.14 -1.10 19.13
CA THR A 305 -8.38 -0.14 19.92
C THR A 305 -7.54 0.69 18.96
N GLY A 306 -7.73 2.01 19.02
CA GLY A 306 -7.00 2.95 18.18
C GLY A 306 -5.49 2.82 18.39
N VAL A 307 -4.76 2.97 17.30
CA VAL A 307 -3.37 3.37 17.37
C VAL A 307 -3.40 4.82 17.80
N GLU A 308 -2.83 5.16 18.97
CA GLU A 308 -2.52 6.54 19.30
C GLU A 308 -1.70 7.11 18.16
N GLN A 309 -2.21 8.17 17.52
CA GLN A 309 -1.41 8.96 16.60
C GLN A 309 -0.32 9.63 17.44
N GLN A 310 0.91 9.22 17.28
CA GLN A 310 2.10 9.98 17.65
C GLN A 310 2.41 11.03 16.57
#